data_1928856e96c9dd7d9830d19976a5c518
#
_entry.id   1928856e96c9dd7d9830d19976a5c518
#
_cell.length_a   1.000
_cell.length_b   1.000
_cell.length_c   1.000
_cell.angle_alpha   90.00
_cell.angle_beta   90.00
_cell.angle_gamma   90.00
#
_symmetry.space_group_name_H-M   'P 1'
#
loop_
_entity.id
_entity.type
_entity.pdbx_description
1 polymer ?
#
loop_
_entity_poly.entity_id
_entity_poly.type
_entity_poly.pdbx_seq_one_letter_code
_entity_poly.pdbx_strand_id
1 'polypeptide(L)'
;AVIVEPVAGSTGVLLPPKGYLDRLRAICDRHGILLIFDEVITGFGRTGHNFAAQTFNVTPDLITCAKGITNGCVPMGAVIAKQQIYDAFMQGPEHLIEFFHGYTYSAHPLACAAGLATLETYADEGLLTRAQEMAGTFADAVHSMKGLPNVIDVRNFGLVGGIELAPLPGEPAKRAFNV
;
A
#
# COMPACT_ATOMS: atom_id res chain seq x y z
N ALA A 1 -2.80 9.95 -15.78
CA ALA A 1 -2.10 9.10 -14.80
C ALA A 1 -2.72 7.71 -14.75
N VAL A 2 -1.94 6.74 -14.28
CA VAL A 2 -2.39 5.38 -13.94
C VAL A 2 -2.15 5.19 -12.45
N ILE A 3 -3.16 4.73 -11.72
CA ILE A 3 -3.03 4.34 -10.31
C ILE A 3 -3.24 2.84 -10.16
N VAL A 4 -2.39 2.18 -9.37
CA VAL A 4 -2.45 0.75 -9.12
C VAL A 4 -1.97 0.43 -7.71
N GLU A 5 -2.63 -0.52 -7.04
CA GLU A 5 -2.05 -1.17 -5.86
C GLU A 5 -0.94 -2.15 -6.32
N PRO A 6 0.31 -2.04 -5.82
CA PRO A 6 1.38 -2.99 -6.18
C PRO A 6 1.03 -4.44 -5.83
N VAL A 7 0.33 -4.63 -4.73
CA VAL A 7 -0.41 -5.86 -4.39
C VAL A 7 -1.83 -5.45 -4.08
N ALA A 8 -2.78 -5.97 -4.84
CA ALA A 8 -4.18 -5.63 -4.64
C ALA A 8 -4.70 -6.29 -3.35
N GLY A 9 -4.78 -5.49 -2.28
CA GLY A 9 -5.02 -5.99 -0.92
C GLY A 9 -6.46 -6.40 -0.67
N SER A 10 -7.38 -5.43 -0.60
CA SER A 10 -8.78 -5.66 -0.21
C SER A 10 -9.58 -6.51 -1.19
N THR A 11 -9.14 -6.62 -2.43
CA THR A 11 -9.77 -7.48 -3.44
C THR A 11 -9.39 -8.96 -3.30
N GLY A 12 -8.48 -9.30 -2.39
CA GLY A 12 -8.16 -10.68 -2.08
C GLY A 12 -6.68 -11.04 -2.06
N VAL A 13 -5.79 -10.06 -1.82
CA VAL A 13 -4.33 -10.27 -1.83
C VAL A 13 -3.85 -10.83 -3.16
N LEU A 14 -4.14 -10.09 -4.23
CA LEU A 14 -3.78 -10.50 -5.59
C LEU A 14 -2.41 -9.91 -5.95
N LEU A 15 -1.46 -10.80 -6.18
CA LEU A 15 -0.11 -10.43 -6.59
C LEU A 15 -0.07 -10.07 -8.07
N PRO A 16 0.72 -9.06 -8.46
CA PRO A 16 0.92 -8.76 -9.86
C PRO A 16 1.69 -9.90 -10.55
N PRO A 17 1.37 -10.26 -11.79
CA PRO A 17 2.19 -11.18 -12.56
C PRO A 17 3.63 -10.66 -12.67
N LYS A 18 4.60 -11.58 -12.75
CA LYS A 18 6.01 -11.22 -12.88
C LYS A 18 6.24 -10.28 -14.07
N GLY A 19 6.91 -9.15 -13.82
CA GLY A 19 7.23 -8.14 -14.83
C GLY A 19 6.05 -7.20 -15.18
N TYR A 20 4.89 -7.33 -14.53
CA TYR A 20 3.73 -6.46 -14.78
C TYR A 20 4.04 -5.00 -14.42
N LEU A 21 4.56 -4.77 -13.21
CA LEU A 21 4.86 -3.40 -12.74
C LEU A 21 5.99 -2.76 -13.54
N ASP A 22 7.02 -3.53 -13.92
CA ASP A 22 8.11 -3.06 -14.79
C ASP A 22 7.58 -2.62 -16.16
N ARG A 23 6.72 -3.45 -16.78
CA ARG A 23 6.10 -3.12 -18.07
C ARG A 23 5.19 -1.91 -17.96
N LEU A 24 4.43 -1.81 -16.86
CA LEU A 24 3.55 -0.66 -16.62
C LEU A 24 4.37 0.62 -16.50
N ARG A 25 5.49 0.59 -15.74
CA ARG A 25 6.41 1.73 -15.63
C ARG A 25 6.97 2.12 -17.00
N ALA A 26 7.43 1.16 -17.79
CA ALA A 26 7.97 1.40 -19.12
C ALA A 26 6.92 1.99 -20.10
N ILE A 27 5.66 1.56 -19.99
CA ILE A 27 4.56 2.13 -20.79
C ILE A 27 4.30 3.57 -20.36
N CYS A 28 4.21 3.82 -19.07
CA CYS A 28 4.00 5.17 -18.52
C CYS A 28 5.11 6.12 -18.97
N ASP A 29 6.37 5.70 -18.87
CA ASP A 29 7.52 6.50 -19.33
C ASP A 29 7.45 6.83 -20.82
N ARG A 30 7.14 5.82 -21.65
CA ARG A 30 7.04 5.99 -23.11
C ARG A 30 5.97 6.99 -23.52
N HIS A 31 4.89 7.06 -22.78
CA HIS A 31 3.72 7.88 -23.13
C HIS A 31 3.57 9.14 -22.26
N GLY A 32 4.54 9.46 -21.40
CA GLY A 32 4.47 10.62 -20.50
C GLY A 32 3.31 10.54 -19.51
N ILE A 33 2.97 9.33 -19.05
CA ILE A 33 1.87 9.08 -18.12
C ILE A 33 2.44 8.95 -16.70
N LEU A 34 1.88 9.66 -15.74
CA LEU A 34 2.27 9.50 -14.33
C LEU A 34 1.80 8.15 -13.80
N LEU A 35 2.70 7.41 -13.16
CA LEU A 35 2.40 6.18 -12.43
C LEU A 35 2.26 6.48 -10.95
N ILE A 36 1.13 6.06 -10.37
CA ILE A 36 0.81 6.23 -8.97
C ILE A 36 0.71 4.85 -8.33
N PHE A 37 1.47 4.60 -7.26
CA PHE A 37 1.26 3.42 -6.43
C PHE A 37 0.35 3.76 -5.25
N ASP A 38 -0.75 3.04 -5.14
CA ASP A 38 -1.57 3.04 -3.95
C ASP A 38 -0.96 2.06 -2.94
N GLU A 39 -0.21 2.62 -2.00
CA GLU A 39 0.45 1.87 -0.95
C GLU A 39 -0.24 2.03 0.42
N VAL A 40 -1.52 2.33 0.41
CA VAL A 40 -2.33 2.42 1.63
C VAL A 40 -2.29 1.12 2.44
N ILE A 41 -2.23 -0.04 1.77
CA ILE A 41 -2.09 -1.36 2.42
C ILE A 41 -0.64 -1.83 2.42
N THR A 42 0.08 -1.66 1.33
CA THR A 42 1.40 -2.27 1.12
C THR A 42 2.55 -1.52 1.77
N GLY A 43 2.36 -0.25 2.12
CA GLY A 43 3.37 0.56 2.79
C GLY A 43 3.67 0.11 4.22
N PHE A 44 4.73 0.68 4.77
CA PHE A 44 5.16 0.52 6.16
C PHE A 44 5.41 -0.94 6.56
N GLY A 45 6.20 -1.66 5.73
CA GLY A 45 6.71 -2.99 6.07
C GLY A 45 5.87 -4.18 5.61
N ARG A 46 4.65 -3.98 5.11
CA ARG A 46 3.74 -5.09 4.76
C ARG A 46 4.31 -6.08 3.75
N THR A 47 5.13 -5.63 2.82
CA THR A 47 5.75 -6.48 1.78
C THR A 47 7.20 -6.83 2.09
N GLY A 48 7.68 -6.51 3.29
CA GLY A 48 9.06 -6.77 3.72
C GLY A 48 10.01 -5.58 3.51
N HIS A 49 9.59 -4.49 2.87
CA HIS A 49 10.32 -3.23 2.74
C HIS A 49 9.42 -2.07 3.19
N ASN A 50 9.99 -0.88 3.34
CA ASN A 50 9.21 0.29 3.75
C ASN A 50 7.98 0.50 2.86
N PHE A 51 8.18 0.34 1.54
CA PHE A 51 7.13 0.41 0.52
C PHE A 51 7.27 -0.72 -0.49
N ALA A 52 6.17 -1.15 -1.08
CA ALA A 52 6.17 -2.16 -2.13
C ALA A 52 6.92 -1.70 -3.40
N ALA A 53 7.01 -0.40 -3.63
CA ALA A 53 7.88 0.18 -4.66
C ALA A 53 9.32 -0.35 -4.55
N GLN A 54 9.85 -0.47 -3.34
CA GLN A 54 11.18 -1.04 -3.07
C GLN A 54 11.18 -2.57 -3.27
N THR A 55 10.14 -3.26 -2.80
CA THR A 55 10.01 -4.72 -2.94
C THR A 55 10.02 -5.15 -4.41
N PHE A 56 9.33 -4.40 -5.28
CA PHE A 56 9.25 -4.69 -6.71
C PHE A 56 10.32 -3.97 -7.53
N ASN A 57 11.17 -3.16 -6.90
CA ASN A 57 12.20 -2.33 -7.56
C ASN A 57 11.64 -1.47 -8.70
N VAL A 58 10.45 -0.90 -8.50
CA VAL A 58 9.77 -0.01 -9.45
C VAL A 58 9.46 1.31 -8.75
N THR A 59 9.99 2.42 -9.27
CA THR A 59 9.76 3.74 -8.69
C THR A 59 8.58 4.42 -9.39
N PRO A 60 7.44 4.62 -8.72
CA PRO A 60 6.32 5.39 -9.25
C PRO A 60 6.63 6.90 -9.22
N ASP A 61 5.77 7.69 -9.82
CA ASP A 61 5.86 9.16 -9.78
C ASP A 61 5.21 9.72 -8.50
N LEU A 62 4.16 9.04 -8.01
CA LEU A 62 3.52 9.35 -6.73
C LEU A 62 3.25 8.06 -5.96
N ILE A 63 3.24 8.17 -4.63
CA ILE A 63 2.77 7.14 -3.71
C ILE A 63 1.67 7.74 -2.85
N THR A 64 0.52 7.06 -2.76
CA THR A 64 -0.48 7.35 -1.74
C THR A 64 -0.30 6.38 -0.58
N CYS A 65 -0.32 6.86 0.64
CA CYS A 65 -0.21 6.03 1.84
C CYS A 65 -1.13 6.50 2.96
N ALA A 66 -1.49 5.58 3.84
CA ALA A 66 -2.32 5.82 5.02
C ALA A 66 -2.06 4.69 6.04
N LYS A 67 -3.01 4.38 6.89
CA LYS A 67 -3.02 3.26 7.86
C LYS A 67 -1.72 3.17 8.67
N GLY A 68 -0.67 2.57 8.12
CA GLY A 68 0.63 2.43 8.77
C GLY A 68 1.32 3.75 9.12
N ILE A 69 0.98 4.85 8.45
CA ILE A 69 1.59 6.16 8.74
C ILE A 69 1.35 6.65 10.17
N THR A 70 0.23 6.25 10.78
CA THR A 70 -0.09 6.54 12.19
C THR A 70 -0.37 5.27 13.00
N ASN A 71 -0.10 4.10 12.41
CA ASN A 71 -0.48 2.81 12.97
C ASN A 71 -1.97 2.71 13.40
N GLY A 72 -2.83 3.48 12.74
CA GLY A 72 -4.26 3.51 13.01
C GLY A 72 -4.69 4.32 14.25
N CYS A 73 -3.76 4.95 14.97
CA CYS A 73 -4.09 5.74 16.18
C CYS A 73 -4.91 6.99 15.86
N VAL A 74 -4.62 7.63 14.72
CA VAL A 74 -5.32 8.84 14.25
C VAL A 74 -5.53 8.72 12.75
N PRO A 75 -6.70 9.09 12.21
CA PRO A 75 -6.92 9.12 10.77
C PRO A 75 -5.92 10.06 10.08
N MET A 76 -5.14 9.54 9.14
CA MET A 76 -4.18 10.29 8.35
C MET A 76 -3.91 9.58 7.03
N GLY A 77 -3.71 10.35 5.98
CA GLY A 77 -3.17 9.90 4.70
C GLY A 77 -2.14 10.89 4.21
N ALA A 78 -1.27 10.44 3.31
CA ALA A 78 -0.28 11.29 2.68
C ALA A 78 -0.10 10.92 1.21
N VAL A 79 0.35 11.90 0.42
CA VAL A 79 0.80 11.72 -0.94
C VAL A 79 2.26 12.13 -1.00
N ILE A 80 3.10 11.23 -1.47
CA ILE A 80 4.53 11.45 -1.69
C ILE A 80 4.71 11.60 -3.19
N ALA A 81 5.27 12.71 -3.64
CA ALA A 81 5.48 13.00 -5.06
C ALA A 81 6.96 13.19 -5.38
N LYS A 82 7.37 12.87 -6.61
CA LYS A 82 8.69 13.23 -7.12
C LYS A 82 8.87 14.75 -7.13
N GLN A 83 10.09 15.20 -6.92
CA GLN A 83 10.46 16.62 -6.89
C GLN A 83 9.99 17.38 -8.14
N GLN A 84 10.13 16.79 -9.31
CA GLN A 84 9.70 17.43 -10.57
C GLN A 84 8.20 17.74 -10.62
N ILE A 85 7.37 16.98 -9.89
CA ILE A 85 5.92 17.24 -9.82
C ILE A 85 5.69 18.45 -8.91
N TYR A 86 6.36 18.51 -7.76
CA TYR A 86 6.34 19.66 -6.87
C TYR A 86 6.81 20.91 -7.59
N ASP A 87 7.94 20.86 -8.28
CA ASP A 87 8.53 22.02 -8.99
C ASP A 87 7.58 22.58 -10.06
N ALA A 88 6.76 21.73 -10.68
CA ALA A 88 5.77 22.18 -11.67
C ALA A 88 4.70 23.11 -11.06
N PHE A 89 4.35 22.92 -9.78
CA PHE A 89 3.42 23.80 -9.07
C PHE A 89 4.06 25.10 -8.61
N MET A 90 5.39 25.13 -8.47
CA MET A 90 6.13 26.30 -8.01
C MET A 90 6.43 27.31 -9.13
N GLN A 91 6.00 27.04 -10.36
CA GLN A 91 6.23 27.86 -11.54
C GLN A 91 5.03 28.79 -11.82
N GLY A 92 4.75 29.68 -10.91
CA GLY A 92 3.64 30.63 -11.07
C GLY A 92 4.01 32.04 -10.64
N PRO A 93 3.13 33.02 -10.88
CA PRO A 93 3.29 34.38 -10.34
C PRO A 93 3.31 34.33 -8.80
N GLU A 94 4.20 35.09 -8.17
CA GLU A 94 4.40 35.13 -6.71
C GLU A 94 3.13 35.44 -5.89
N HIS A 95 2.12 36.06 -6.50
CA HIS A 95 0.88 36.41 -5.82
C HIS A 95 -0.21 35.34 -5.89
N LEU A 96 0.05 34.22 -6.58
CA LEU A 96 -0.88 33.07 -6.66
C LEU A 96 -0.47 31.97 -5.68
N ILE A 97 -1.46 31.26 -5.18
CA ILE A 97 -1.23 30.04 -4.40
C ILE A 97 -0.77 28.95 -5.37
N GLU A 98 0.37 28.33 -5.11
CA GLU A 98 1.03 27.35 -5.97
C GLU A 98 0.16 26.13 -6.23
N PHE A 99 -0.56 25.69 -5.20
CA PHE A 99 -1.50 24.58 -5.29
C PHE A 99 -2.79 24.92 -4.54
N PHE A 100 -3.75 25.50 -5.26
CA PHE A 100 -5.04 25.83 -4.69
C PHE A 100 -5.89 24.57 -4.48
N HIS A 101 -5.83 24.04 -3.27
CA HIS A 101 -6.57 22.85 -2.88
C HIS A 101 -7.14 23.00 -1.47
N GLY A 102 -8.46 22.80 -1.33
CA GLY A 102 -9.19 23.09 -0.10
C GLY A 102 -9.08 22.04 1.01
N TYR A 103 -7.91 21.49 1.25
CA TYR A 103 -7.62 20.46 2.28
C TYR A 103 -7.61 21.07 3.69
N THR A 104 -8.77 21.37 4.23
CA THR A 104 -8.93 22.08 5.52
C THR A 104 -8.22 21.38 6.69
N TYR A 105 -8.20 20.05 6.72
CA TYR A 105 -7.57 19.27 7.79
C TYR A 105 -6.16 18.77 7.47
N SER A 106 -5.58 19.17 6.35
CA SER A 106 -4.18 18.86 6.05
C SER A 106 -3.27 19.45 7.12
N ALA A 107 -2.21 18.69 7.46
CA ALA A 107 -1.27 19.03 8.52
C ALA A 107 -1.92 19.21 9.92
N HIS A 108 -3.02 18.48 10.18
CA HIS A 108 -3.64 18.50 11.50
C HIS A 108 -2.62 18.14 12.59
N PRO A 109 -2.38 18.99 13.60
CA PRO A 109 -1.26 18.82 14.53
C PRO A 109 -1.25 17.48 15.25
N LEU A 110 -2.41 16.97 15.68
CA LEU A 110 -2.52 15.68 16.33
C LEU A 110 -2.13 14.53 15.39
N ALA A 111 -2.58 14.58 14.13
CA ALA A 111 -2.25 13.55 13.14
C ALA A 111 -0.76 13.58 12.79
N CYS A 112 -0.18 14.76 12.62
CA CYS A 112 1.25 14.92 12.37
C CYS A 112 2.10 14.41 13.54
N ALA A 113 1.73 14.71 14.78
CA ALA A 113 2.41 14.21 15.98
C ALA A 113 2.34 12.69 16.07
N ALA A 114 1.18 12.09 15.82
CA ALA A 114 1.01 10.64 15.79
C ALA A 114 1.85 9.98 14.67
N GLY A 115 1.88 10.61 13.49
CA GLY A 115 2.70 10.14 12.36
C GLY A 115 4.19 10.17 12.67
N LEU A 116 4.70 11.27 13.23
CA LEU A 116 6.11 11.38 13.64
C LEU A 116 6.48 10.32 14.67
N ALA A 117 5.69 10.20 15.76
CA ALA A 117 5.93 9.19 16.79
C ALA A 117 5.91 7.76 16.22
N THR A 118 5.01 7.48 15.25
CA THR A 118 4.96 6.18 14.58
C THR A 118 6.23 5.91 13.78
N LEU A 119 6.71 6.88 13.01
CA LEU A 119 7.93 6.73 12.22
C LEU A 119 9.17 6.56 13.10
N GLU A 120 9.26 7.30 14.21
CA GLU A 120 10.30 7.14 15.23
C GLU A 120 10.26 5.71 15.82
N THR A 121 9.08 5.23 16.23
CA THR A 121 8.92 3.86 16.75
C THR A 121 9.33 2.80 15.72
N TYR A 122 9.01 2.96 14.46
CA TYR A 122 9.47 2.04 13.40
C TYR A 122 10.99 1.96 13.34
N ALA A 123 11.67 3.09 13.49
CA ALA A 123 13.13 3.15 13.48
C ALA A 123 13.75 2.59 14.76
N ASP A 124 13.30 3.06 15.92
CA ASP A 124 13.86 2.74 17.23
C ASP A 124 13.68 1.26 17.60
N GLU A 125 12.55 0.67 17.25
CA GLU A 125 12.26 -0.75 17.52
C GLU A 125 12.65 -1.68 16.36
N GLY A 126 13.16 -1.16 15.24
CA GLY A 126 13.53 -1.94 14.06
C GLY A 126 12.37 -2.71 13.42
N LEU A 127 11.15 -2.17 13.50
CA LEU A 127 9.93 -2.91 13.13
C LEU A 127 9.87 -3.27 11.64
N LEU A 128 10.50 -2.48 10.78
CA LEU A 128 10.55 -2.76 9.35
C LEU A 128 11.47 -3.96 9.04
N THR A 129 12.58 -4.10 9.77
CA THR A 129 13.44 -5.30 9.71
C THR A 129 12.71 -6.52 10.29
N ARG A 130 12.06 -6.34 11.43
CA ARG A 130 11.26 -7.41 12.05
C ARG A 130 10.13 -7.90 11.13
N ALA A 131 9.55 -7.02 10.32
CA ALA A 131 8.55 -7.43 9.33
C ALA A 131 9.10 -8.44 8.31
N GLN A 132 10.35 -8.28 7.88
CA GLN A 132 11.03 -9.24 7.00
C GLN A 132 11.27 -10.57 7.70
N GLU A 133 11.76 -10.55 8.94
CA GLU A 133 12.04 -11.74 9.75
C GLU A 133 10.76 -12.55 10.02
N MET A 134 9.65 -11.86 10.26
CA MET A 134 8.36 -12.50 10.56
C MET A 134 7.64 -13.06 9.32
N ALA A 135 8.08 -12.72 8.11
CA ALA A 135 7.37 -13.10 6.89
C ALA A 135 7.25 -14.63 6.72
N GLY A 136 8.30 -15.39 7.07
CA GLY A 136 8.25 -16.86 7.04
C GLY A 136 7.24 -17.44 8.04
N THR A 137 7.30 -17.03 9.29
CA THR A 137 6.35 -17.45 10.33
C THR A 137 4.92 -17.12 9.96
N PHE A 138 4.69 -15.93 9.39
CA PHE A 138 3.36 -15.54 8.92
C PHE A 138 2.89 -16.41 7.75
N ALA A 139 3.76 -16.70 6.79
CA ALA A 139 3.47 -17.58 5.68
C ALA A 139 3.06 -18.98 6.17
N ASP A 140 3.84 -19.59 7.07
CA ASP A 140 3.55 -20.90 7.64
C ASP A 140 2.19 -20.92 8.35
N ALA A 141 1.91 -19.89 9.16
CA ALA A 141 0.62 -19.76 9.85
C ALA A 141 -0.55 -19.65 8.87
N VAL A 142 -0.44 -18.83 7.82
CA VAL A 142 -1.48 -18.67 6.80
C VAL A 142 -1.66 -19.97 6.01
N HIS A 143 -0.57 -20.60 5.57
CA HIS A 143 -0.64 -21.83 4.78
C HIS A 143 -1.04 -23.07 5.59
N SER A 144 -0.93 -23.07 6.92
CA SER A 144 -1.44 -24.13 7.76
C SER A 144 -2.96 -24.32 7.68
N MET A 145 -3.67 -23.29 7.19
CA MET A 145 -5.12 -23.35 6.98
C MET A 145 -5.52 -24.08 5.69
N LYS A 146 -4.56 -24.40 4.83
CA LYS A 146 -4.82 -25.13 3.59
C LYS A 146 -5.33 -26.54 3.91
N GLY A 147 -6.46 -26.89 3.30
CA GLY A 147 -7.10 -28.19 3.51
C GLY A 147 -8.09 -28.23 4.67
N LEU A 148 -8.28 -27.13 5.42
CA LEU A 148 -9.38 -27.03 6.36
C LEU A 148 -10.74 -27.01 5.62
N PRO A 149 -11.82 -27.46 6.25
CA PRO A 149 -13.15 -27.41 5.65
C PRO A 149 -13.48 -25.99 5.17
N ASN A 150 -14.06 -25.89 3.98
CA ASN A 150 -14.46 -24.66 3.32
C ASN A 150 -13.32 -23.72 2.90
N VAL A 151 -12.07 -23.99 3.17
CA VAL A 151 -10.93 -23.22 2.64
C VAL A 151 -10.62 -23.71 1.23
N ILE A 152 -10.83 -22.84 0.22
CA ILE A 152 -10.63 -23.18 -1.20
C ILE A 152 -9.33 -22.60 -1.78
N ASP A 153 -8.82 -21.51 -1.21
CA ASP A 153 -7.52 -20.97 -1.59
C ASP A 153 -6.86 -20.25 -0.41
N VAL A 154 -5.53 -20.25 -0.42
CA VAL A 154 -4.68 -19.60 0.59
C VAL A 154 -3.50 -18.97 -0.12
N ARG A 155 -3.28 -17.67 0.10
CA ARG A 155 -2.16 -16.94 -0.50
C ARG A 155 -1.61 -15.90 0.45
N ASN A 156 -0.31 -15.63 0.35
CA ASN A 156 0.33 -14.57 1.12
C ASN A 156 1.47 -13.92 0.36
N PHE A 157 1.85 -12.73 0.79
CA PHE A 157 3.05 -12.03 0.36
C PHE A 157 3.54 -11.14 1.49
N GLY A 158 4.76 -11.38 2.01
CA GLY A 158 5.24 -10.72 3.23
C GLY A 158 4.25 -10.93 4.39
N LEU A 159 3.78 -9.85 4.97
CA LEU A 159 2.80 -9.84 6.06
C LEU A 159 1.37 -9.54 5.58
N VAL A 160 1.06 -9.86 4.34
CA VAL A 160 -0.30 -9.77 3.79
C VAL A 160 -0.77 -11.17 3.44
N GLY A 161 -1.92 -11.60 3.94
CA GLY A 161 -2.47 -12.94 3.70
C GLY A 161 -3.93 -12.89 3.29
N GLY A 162 -4.33 -13.82 2.42
CA GLY A 162 -5.70 -14.01 1.99
C GLY A 162 -6.09 -15.49 2.15
N ILE A 163 -7.21 -15.73 2.79
CA ILE A 163 -7.83 -17.04 2.92
C ILE A 163 -9.19 -16.95 2.25
N GLU A 164 -9.39 -17.74 1.21
CA GLU A 164 -10.64 -17.79 0.47
C GLU A 164 -11.49 -18.92 0.93
N LEU A 165 -12.73 -18.59 1.30
CA LEU A 165 -13.72 -19.58 1.74
C LEU A 165 -14.65 -19.94 0.59
N ALA A 166 -15.11 -21.18 0.56
CA ALA A 166 -16.12 -21.63 -0.36
C ALA A 166 -17.39 -20.77 -0.26
N PRO A 167 -18.07 -20.47 -1.37
CA PRO A 167 -19.35 -19.79 -1.32
C PRO A 167 -20.39 -20.67 -0.60
N LEU A 168 -21.45 -20.03 -0.09
CA LEU A 168 -22.57 -20.77 0.52
C LEU A 168 -23.23 -21.70 -0.52
N PRO A 169 -23.68 -22.88 -0.12
CA PRO A 169 -24.35 -23.83 -1.00
C PRO A 169 -25.52 -23.18 -1.73
N GLY A 170 -25.59 -23.36 -3.05
CA GLY A 170 -26.63 -22.76 -3.89
C GLY A 170 -26.45 -21.28 -4.27
N GLU A 171 -25.42 -20.61 -3.77
CA GLU A 171 -25.18 -19.20 -4.03
C GLU A 171 -23.72 -18.94 -4.45
N PRO A 172 -23.28 -19.38 -5.61
CA PRO A 172 -21.87 -19.38 -6.02
C PRO A 172 -21.24 -17.97 -6.13
N ALA A 173 -22.04 -16.91 -6.16
CA ALA A 173 -21.57 -15.52 -6.19
C ALA A 173 -21.55 -14.84 -4.82
N LYS A 174 -22.06 -15.45 -3.78
CA LYS A 174 -22.02 -14.89 -2.42
C LYS A 174 -20.75 -15.30 -1.70
N ARG A 175 -20.00 -14.30 -1.31
CA ARG A 175 -18.89 -14.47 -0.37
C ARG A 175 -19.42 -14.89 1.00
N ALA A 176 -18.64 -15.66 1.75
CA ALA A 176 -18.98 -16.12 3.10
C ALA A 176 -18.95 -15.00 4.16
N PHE A 177 -19.39 -13.80 3.84
CA PHE A 177 -19.37 -12.65 4.76
C PHE A 177 -20.45 -12.70 5.85
N ASN A 178 -21.44 -13.57 5.71
CA ASN A 178 -22.60 -13.62 6.61
C ASN A 178 -22.70 -14.98 7.33
N VAL A 179 -21.56 -15.59 7.58
CA VAL A 179 -21.48 -16.81 8.39
C VAL A 179 -21.21 -16.45 9.83
#